data_7371ba4b8e6a9b4d136fc08e6f4075fb
#
_entry.id   7371ba4b8e6a9b4d136fc08e6f4075fb
#
_cell.length_a   1.000
_cell.length_b   1.000
_cell.length_c   1.000
_cell.angle_alpha   90.00
_cell.angle_beta   90.00
_cell.angle_gamma   90.00
#
_symmetry.space_group_name_H-M   'P 1'
#
loop_
_entity.id
_entity.type
_entity.pdbx_description
1 polymer ?
#
loop_
_entity_poly.entity_id
_entity_poly.type
_entity_poly.pdbx_seq_one_letter_code
_entity_poly.pdbx_strand_id
1 'polypeptide(L)'
;MPEIFHPAASFGQQQKKPLRFEADIFECEVEGEIPASLQGAYFRAGPDRQYPSLEGDIVLNGDGQVSAFWFEDGHVRFRSRYVMTERLKREREAKRRLFGQYRNRYTDDPAVDNLPNRDNTGNTYAFAHHGSLYALREDSRPYRLDPATLETLPVDEFGRLQSTALTAHPKIDPV
;
A
#
# COMPACT_ATOMS: atom_id res chain seq x y z
N MET A 1 10.28 -22.79 13.95
CA MET A 1 11.21 -21.68 14.33
C MET A 1 10.51 -20.38 14.04
N PRO A 2 10.69 -19.32 14.84
CA PRO A 2 10.11 -18.04 14.50
C PRO A 2 10.69 -17.55 13.16
N GLU A 3 9.83 -17.05 12.28
CA GLU A 3 10.26 -16.45 11.04
C GLU A 3 11.15 -15.23 11.30
N ILE A 4 12.29 -15.16 10.63
CA ILE A 4 13.26 -14.07 10.79
C ILE A 4 13.05 -13.06 9.67
N PHE A 5 12.92 -11.79 10.02
CA PHE A 5 12.96 -10.71 9.05
C PHE A 5 14.40 -10.46 8.59
N HIS A 6 14.69 -10.85 7.36
CA HIS A 6 15.95 -10.49 6.73
C HIS A 6 15.91 -9.03 6.24
N PRO A 7 17.01 -8.28 6.39
CA PRO A 7 17.10 -6.98 5.76
C PRO A 7 17.01 -7.19 4.25
N ALA A 8 16.09 -6.48 3.58
CA ALA A 8 16.04 -6.54 2.14
C ALA A 8 17.28 -5.86 1.55
N ALA A 9 17.86 -6.46 0.52
CA ALA A 9 18.86 -5.78 -0.30
C ALA A 9 18.21 -4.57 -0.95
N SER A 10 18.50 -3.37 -0.49
CA SER A 10 17.72 -2.18 -0.84
C SER A 10 18.58 -1.05 -1.35
N PHE A 11 17.92 -0.18 -2.07
CA PHE A 11 18.32 1.21 -2.23
C PHE A 11 18.55 1.84 -0.84
N GLY A 12 19.80 1.95 -0.42
CA GLY A 12 20.14 2.44 0.90
C GLY A 12 19.86 1.40 2.01
N GLN A 13 20.87 0.80 2.49
CA GLN A 13 21.00 -0.30 3.45
C GLN A 13 20.26 -0.13 4.80
N GLN A 14 19.26 0.72 4.91
CA GLN A 14 18.58 1.05 6.16
C GLN A 14 17.11 0.64 6.17
N GLN A 15 16.80 -0.56 5.71
CA GLN A 15 15.46 -1.02 5.96
C GLN A 15 15.24 -1.29 7.43
N LYS A 16 14.49 -0.39 8.01
CA LYS A 16 13.89 -0.60 9.33
C LYS A 16 13.02 -1.86 9.27
N LYS A 17 12.91 -2.53 10.40
CA LYS A 17 11.93 -3.61 10.55
C LYS A 17 10.55 -3.09 10.11
N PRO A 18 9.74 -3.90 9.43
CA PRO A 18 8.39 -3.51 9.07
C PRO A 18 7.59 -3.13 10.31
N LEU A 19 6.74 -2.15 10.19
CA LEU A 19 5.92 -1.66 11.29
C LEU A 19 4.80 -2.64 11.63
N ARG A 20 4.17 -3.20 10.60
CA ARG A 20 3.10 -4.20 10.70
C ARG A 20 1.94 -3.79 11.60
N PHE A 21 1.56 -2.53 11.57
CA PHE A 21 0.41 -2.07 12.32
C PHE A 21 -0.52 -1.20 11.46
N GLU A 22 -1.78 -1.22 11.84
CA GLU A 22 -2.80 -0.29 11.37
C GLU A 22 -3.19 0.59 12.55
N ALA A 23 -3.46 1.86 12.31
CA ALA A 23 -3.70 2.82 13.37
C ALA A 23 -4.88 3.75 13.04
N ASP A 24 -5.55 4.18 14.10
CA ASP A 24 -6.50 5.31 14.11
C ASP A 24 -6.11 6.24 15.24
N ILE A 25 -5.76 7.46 14.89
CA ILE A 25 -5.46 8.54 15.85
C ILE A 25 -6.43 9.66 15.55
N PHE A 26 -7.40 9.86 16.44
CA PHE A 26 -8.47 10.85 16.25
C PHE A 26 -7.99 12.28 16.41
N GLU A 27 -6.95 12.47 17.22
CA GLU A 27 -6.32 13.74 17.46
C GLU A 27 -4.82 13.53 17.61
N CYS A 28 -4.05 14.06 16.65
CA CYS A 28 -2.60 14.02 16.72
C CYS A 28 -2.08 15.13 17.61
N GLU A 29 -1.02 14.85 18.37
CA GLU A 29 -0.26 15.89 19.04
C GLU A 29 0.37 16.81 17.99
N VAL A 30 0.21 18.12 18.17
CA VAL A 30 0.73 19.16 17.28
C VAL A 30 1.72 20.02 18.04
N GLU A 31 2.93 20.11 17.53
CA GLU A 31 3.93 21.06 18.02
C GLU A 31 3.97 22.29 17.10
N GLY A 32 3.63 23.45 17.63
CA GLY A 32 3.46 24.68 16.87
C GLY A 32 2.00 24.96 16.49
N GLU A 33 1.80 25.66 15.39
CA GLU A 33 0.46 26.08 14.92
C GLU A 33 0.23 25.61 13.48
N ILE A 34 -0.95 25.02 13.24
CA ILE A 34 -1.39 24.65 11.90
C ILE A 34 -2.07 25.86 11.27
N PRO A 35 -1.63 26.33 10.08
CA PRO A 35 -2.29 27.43 9.41
C PRO A 35 -3.77 27.15 9.16
N ALA A 36 -4.65 28.08 9.48
CA ALA A 36 -6.10 27.94 9.27
C ALA A 36 -6.50 27.69 7.82
N SER A 37 -5.64 28.07 6.86
CA SER A 37 -5.82 27.79 5.44
C SER A 37 -5.52 26.35 5.03
N LEU A 38 -4.87 25.56 5.90
CA LEU A 38 -4.58 24.15 5.62
C LEU A 38 -5.79 23.29 5.96
N GLN A 39 -6.57 22.95 4.95
CA GLN A 39 -7.77 22.12 5.05
C GLN A 39 -7.68 20.98 4.04
N GLY A 40 -8.12 19.78 4.39
CA GLY A 40 -8.17 18.64 3.49
C GLY A 40 -7.34 17.45 3.93
N ALA A 41 -6.94 16.60 2.99
CA ALA A 41 -6.27 15.34 3.29
C ALA A 41 -4.95 15.18 2.53
N TYR A 42 -3.95 14.65 3.21
CA TYR A 42 -2.71 14.19 2.61
C TYR A 42 -2.64 12.67 2.69
N PHE A 43 -2.47 12.03 1.54
CA PHE A 43 -2.36 10.58 1.42
C PHE A 43 -0.95 10.17 1.00
N ARG A 44 -0.47 9.07 1.58
CA ARG A 44 0.83 8.48 1.24
C ARG A 44 0.71 6.97 1.16
N ALA A 45 1.17 6.37 0.08
CA ALA A 45 1.40 4.94 -0.01
C ALA A 45 2.88 4.61 0.20
N GLY A 46 3.15 3.42 0.70
CA GLY A 46 4.49 2.89 0.85
C GLY A 46 4.46 1.38 1.09
N PRO A 47 5.60 0.71 0.87
CA PRO A 47 5.73 -0.71 1.18
C PRO A 47 5.93 -0.94 2.67
N ASP A 48 5.16 -1.85 3.24
CA ASP A 48 5.40 -2.43 4.56
C ASP A 48 5.05 -3.93 4.53
N ARG A 49 5.90 -4.79 5.09
CA ARG A 49 5.70 -6.22 4.96
C ARG A 49 4.91 -6.77 6.14
N GLN A 50 3.79 -7.43 5.84
CA GLN A 50 3.02 -8.15 6.86
C GLN A 50 3.77 -9.39 7.34
N TYR A 51 4.42 -10.11 6.44
CA TYR A 51 5.20 -11.34 6.73
C TYR A 51 6.66 -11.18 6.32
N PRO A 52 7.59 -11.92 6.95
CA PRO A 52 9.00 -11.87 6.63
C PRO A 52 9.27 -12.17 5.15
N SER A 53 10.14 -11.38 4.55
CA SER A 53 10.63 -11.61 3.19
C SER A 53 11.66 -12.72 3.13
N LEU A 54 11.87 -13.26 1.93
CA LEU A 54 13.07 -14.06 1.65
C LEU A 54 14.33 -13.19 1.72
N GLU A 55 15.44 -13.81 2.07
CA GLU A 55 16.74 -13.17 1.99
C GLU A 55 16.99 -12.65 0.58
N GLY A 56 17.57 -11.45 0.47
CA GLY A 56 17.87 -10.81 -0.81
C GLY A 56 16.67 -10.21 -1.55
N ASP A 57 15.46 -10.28 -0.98
CA ASP A 57 14.30 -9.61 -1.58
C ASP A 57 14.35 -8.09 -1.39
N ILE A 58 13.66 -7.34 -2.24
CA ILE A 58 13.71 -5.87 -2.27
C ILE A 58 12.50 -5.24 -1.58
N VAL A 59 12.67 -3.98 -1.14
CA VAL A 59 11.61 -3.22 -0.47
C VAL A 59 10.35 -3.08 -1.29
N LEU A 60 10.48 -2.94 -2.61
CA LEU A 60 9.35 -2.78 -3.53
C LEU A 60 8.42 -3.98 -3.59
N ASN A 61 8.81 -5.11 -3.00
CA ASN A 61 7.97 -6.29 -2.85
C ASN A 61 7.13 -6.28 -1.56
N GLY A 62 7.21 -5.22 -0.75
CA GLY A 62 6.38 -5.05 0.46
C GLY A 62 4.92 -4.83 0.14
N ASP A 63 4.04 -5.21 1.08
CA ASP A 63 2.61 -4.96 0.97
C ASP A 63 2.33 -3.47 1.00
N GLY A 64 1.31 -3.02 0.26
CA GLY A 64 0.93 -1.62 0.25
C GLY A 64 0.30 -1.21 1.59
N GLN A 65 0.85 -0.16 2.18
CA GLN A 65 0.25 0.50 3.32
C GLN A 65 -0.04 1.96 2.94
N VAL A 66 -1.29 2.39 3.13
CA VAL A 66 -1.70 3.76 2.90
C VAL A 66 -1.92 4.44 4.24
N SER A 67 -1.32 5.61 4.38
CA SER A 67 -1.50 6.52 5.50
C SER A 67 -2.18 7.79 5.04
N ALA A 68 -3.03 8.35 5.88
CA ALA A 68 -3.69 9.61 5.65
C ALA A 68 -3.61 10.53 6.85
N PHE A 69 -3.43 11.81 6.60
CA PHE A 69 -3.61 12.89 7.55
C PHE A 69 -4.74 13.77 7.06
N TRP A 70 -5.73 14.02 7.89
CA TRP A 70 -6.79 14.99 7.62
C TRP A 70 -6.59 16.20 8.50
N PHE A 71 -6.62 17.36 7.87
CA PHE A 71 -6.47 18.67 8.49
C PHE A 71 -7.82 19.39 8.45
N GLU A 72 -8.33 19.76 9.60
CA GLU A 72 -9.62 20.43 9.73
C GLU A 72 -9.58 21.39 10.94
N ASP A 73 -9.70 22.68 10.70
CA ASP A 73 -9.76 23.74 11.71
C ASP A 73 -8.65 23.71 12.77
N GLY A 74 -7.41 23.42 12.34
CA GLY A 74 -6.25 23.32 13.21
C GLY A 74 -6.06 21.96 13.87
N HIS A 75 -6.98 21.03 13.68
CA HIS A 75 -6.88 19.65 14.15
C HIS A 75 -6.29 18.72 13.11
N VAL A 76 -5.64 17.66 13.55
CA VAL A 76 -5.10 16.62 12.68
C VAL A 76 -5.50 15.26 13.20
N ARG A 77 -6.11 14.47 12.35
CA ARG A 77 -6.30 13.03 12.59
C ARG A 77 -5.44 12.21 11.63
N PHE A 78 -5.01 11.05 12.07
CA PHE A 78 -4.19 10.12 11.29
C PHE A 78 -4.85 8.75 11.22
N ARG A 79 -4.71 8.11 10.07
CA ARG A 79 -5.07 6.70 9.88
C ARG A 79 -4.05 6.00 8.99
N SER A 80 -3.83 4.72 9.26
CA SER A 80 -3.00 3.85 8.43
C SER A 80 -3.69 2.51 8.25
N ARG A 81 -3.73 2.01 7.00
CA ARG A 81 -4.32 0.71 6.62
C ARG A 81 -3.48 0.02 5.57
N TYR A 82 -3.46 -1.30 5.64
CA TYR A 82 -2.96 -2.09 4.51
C TYR A 82 -3.97 -2.10 3.36
N VAL A 83 -3.44 -2.03 2.15
CA VAL A 83 -4.22 -2.32 0.94
C VAL A 83 -4.51 -3.81 0.91
N MET A 84 -5.78 -4.20 1.03
CA MET A 84 -6.21 -5.59 1.06
C MET A 84 -6.16 -6.20 -0.34
N THR A 85 -4.94 -6.36 -0.85
CA THR A 85 -4.68 -7.02 -2.14
C THR A 85 -5.01 -8.51 -2.07
N GLU A 86 -5.24 -9.16 -3.21
CA GLU A 86 -5.46 -10.61 -3.24
C GLU A 86 -4.27 -11.39 -2.66
N ARG A 87 -3.06 -10.88 -2.89
CA ARG A 87 -1.84 -11.38 -2.28
C ARG A 87 -1.92 -11.35 -0.75
N LEU A 88 -2.14 -10.16 -0.17
CA LEU A 88 -2.18 -9.99 1.28
C LEU A 88 -3.31 -10.78 1.94
N LYS A 89 -4.49 -10.86 1.32
CA LYS A 89 -5.61 -11.67 1.82
C LYS A 89 -5.21 -13.13 1.98
N ARG A 90 -4.56 -13.71 0.96
CA ARG A 90 -4.12 -15.10 0.99
C ARG A 90 -3.04 -15.34 2.04
N GLU A 91 -2.09 -14.42 2.19
CA GLU A 91 -1.06 -14.53 3.22
C GLU A 91 -1.64 -14.40 4.63
N ARG A 92 -2.62 -13.51 4.83
CA ARG A 92 -3.34 -13.38 6.11
C ARG A 92 -4.14 -14.65 6.45
N GLU A 93 -4.81 -15.25 5.47
CA GLU A 93 -5.53 -16.51 5.63
C GLU A 93 -4.58 -17.66 6.00
N ALA A 94 -3.47 -17.78 5.29
CA ALA A 94 -2.43 -18.77 5.55
C ALA A 94 -1.62 -18.47 6.82
N LYS A 95 -1.69 -17.25 7.35
CA LYS A 95 -0.88 -16.76 8.49
C LYS A 95 0.62 -16.89 8.27
N ARG A 96 1.05 -16.83 7.03
CA ARG A 96 2.44 -16.93 6.62
C ARG A 96 2.65 -16.31 5.23
N ARG A 97 3.89 -16.05 4.89
CA ARG A 97 4.28 -15.66 3.55
C ARG A 97 3.97 -16.77 2.54
N LEU A 98 3.42 -16.42 1.41
CA LEU A 98 3.18 -17.28 0.26
C LEU A 98 3.93 -16.81 -0.99
N PHE A 99 4.11 -15.50 -1.13
CA PHE A 99 4.77 -14.91 -2.29
C PHE A 99 6.25 -14.71 -2.02
N GLY A 100 7.06 -15.13 -2.97
CA GLY A 100 8.52 -15.12 -2.89
C GLY A 100 9.12 -13.75 -3.20
N GLN A 101 10.29 -13.78 -3.82
CA GLN A 101 11.04 -12.58 -4.20
C GLN A 101 10.33 -11.80 -5.31
N TYR A 102 10.62 -10.53 -5.38
CA TYR A 102 10.11 -9.61 -6.39
C TYR A 102 10.34 -10.15 -7.82
N ARG A 103 9.26 -10.26 -8.58
CA ARG A 103 9.24 -10.76 -9.98
C ARG A 103 9.89 -12.14 -10.18
N ASN A 104 10.02 -12.93 -9.13
CA ASN A 104 10.57 -14.28 -9.19
C ASN A 104 9.56 -15.31 -8.66
N ARG A 105 8.64 -15.70 -9.53
CA ARG A 105 7.58 -16.67 -9.20
C ARG A 105 8.10 -18.07 -8.82
N TYR A 106 9.32 -18.41 -9.19
CA TYR A 106 9.94 -19.69 -8.82
C TYR A 106 10.24 -19.79 -7.31
N THR A 107 10.16 -18.68 -6.59
CA THR A 107 10.31 -18.62 -5.14
C THR A 107 8.98 -18.53 -4.40
N ASP A 108 7.87 -18.60 -5.11
CA ASP A 108 6.53 -18.63 -4.52
C ASP A 108 6.23 -19.98 -3.88
N ASP A 109 5.31 -19.98 -2.91
CA ASP A 109 4.73 -21.20 -2.40
C ASP A 109 3.85 -21.85 -3.48
N PRO A 110 3.90 -23.17 -3.67
CA PRO A 110 3.05 -23.86 -4.66
C PRO A 110 1.55 -23.60 -4.50
N ALA A 111 1.10 -23.23 -3.30
CA ALA A 111 -0.31 -22.91 -3.04
C ALA A 111 -0.82 -21.66 -3.79
N VAL A 112 0.09 -20.85 -4.33
CA VAL A 112 -0.26 -19.62 -5.08
C VAL A 112 0.15 -19.69 -6.56
N ASP A 113 0.52 -20.87 -7.05
CA ASP A 113 0.81 -21.07 -8.46
C ASP A 113 -0.36 -20.59 -9.33
N ASN A 114 -0.01 -19.85 -10.39
CA ASN A 114 -0.94 -19.29 -11.36
C ASN A 114 -1.90 -18.21 -10.84
N LEU A 115 -1.66 -17.63 -9.66
CA LEU A 115 -2.45 -16.49 -9.22
C LEU A 115 -2.20 -15.30 -10.18
N PRO A 116 -3.25 -14.75 -10.81
CA PRO A 116 -3.11 -13.53 -11.59
C PRO A 116 -2.77 -12.35 -10.66
N ASN A 117 -2.00 -11.39 -11.17
CA ASN A 117 -1.63 -10.17 -10.44
C ASN A 117 -0.89 -10.42 -9.12
N ARG A 118 -0.13 -11.51 -9.03
CA ARG A 118 0.65 -11.86 -7.83
C ARG A 118 1.58 -10.74 -7.34
N ASP A 119 2.04 -9.90 -8.24
CA ASP A 119 2.97 -8.81 -7.94
C ASP A 119 2.25 -7.51 -7.54
N ASN A 120 0.92 -7.46 -7.61
CA ASN A 120 0.17 -6.27 -7.25
C ASN A 120 0.10 -6.08 -5.73
N THR A 121 0.94 -5.21 -5.24
CA THR A 121 1.00 -4.84 -3.82
C THR A 121 0.32 -3.50 -3.51
N GLY A 122 -0.02 -2.68 -4.52
CA GLY A 122 -0.65 -1.38 -4.32
C GLY A 122 0.19 -0.41 -3.46
N ASN A 123 1.52 -0.47 -3.57
CA ASN A 123 2.42 0.14 -2.60
C ASN A 123 3.18 1.37 -3.08
N THR A 124 2.96 1.82 -4.32
CA THR A 124 3.82 2.83 -4.94
C THR A 124 3.29 4.24 -4.75
N TYR A 125 2.00 4.45 -5.00
CA TYR A 125 1.44 5.80 -4.95
C TYR A 125 -0.04 5.79 -4.51
N ALA A 126 -0.41 6.77 -3.68
CA ALA A 126 -1.80 7.05 -3.32
C ALA A 126 -2.31 8.20 -4.20
N PHE A 127 -3.30 7.92 -5.03
CA PHE A 127 -3.81 8.83 -6.05
C PHE A 127 -5.28 9.16 -5.78
N ALA A 128 -5.55 10.42 -5.44
CA ALA A 128 -6.91 10.91 -5.26
C ALA A 128 -7.45 11.48 -6.59
N HIS A 129 -8.61 11.00 -7.04
CA HIS A 129 -9.24 11.43 -8.27
C HIS A 129 -10.75 11.22 -8.22
N HIS A 130 -11.53 12.25 -8.61
CA HIS A 130 -13.00 12.22 -8.63
C HIS A 130 -13.64 11.62 -7.38
N GLY A 131 -13.19 12.07 -6.20
CA GLY A 131 -13.72 11.61 -4.90
C GLY A 131 -13.34 10.19 -4.50
N SER A 132 -12.54 9.51 -5.27
CA SER A 132 -11.99 8.19 -4.98
C SER A 132 -10.50 8.26 -4.67
N LEU A 133 -10.03 7.34 -3.87
CA LEU A 133 -8.61 7.15 -3.58
C LEU A 133 -8.15 5.83 -4.18
N TYR A 134 -6.99 5.82 -4.80
CA TYR A 134 -6.42 4.64 -5.44
C TYR A 134 -5.01 4.35 -4.94
N ALA A 135 -4.75 3.09 -4.64
CA ALA A 135 -3.41 2.59 -4.38
C ALA A 135 -2.85 1.98 -5.68
N LEU A 136 -1.80 2.58 -6.19
CA LEU A 136 -1.25 2.30 -7.51
C LEU A 136 0.05 1.51 -7.45
N ARG A 137 0.29 0.78 -8.56
CA ARG A 137 1.55 0.13 -8.91
C ARG A 137 1.69 0.08 -10.43
N GLU A 138 2.94 0.19 -10.96
CA GLU A 138 3.22 0.37 -12.39
C GLU A 138 2.67 -0.71 -13.31
N ASP A 139 2.63 -1.93 -12.84
CA ASP A 139 2.39 -3.13 -13.65
C ASP A 139 1.05 -3.81 -13.33
N SER A 140 0.14 -3.11 -12.68
CA SER A 140 -1.07 -3.71 -12.14
C SER A 140 -2.28 -2.76 -12.21
N ARG A 141 -3.48 -3.33 -12.07
CA ARG A 141 -4.69 -2.53 -11.87
C ARG A 141 -4.66 -1.87 -10.50
N PRO A 142 -5.17 -0.63 -10.38
CA PRO A 142 -5.25 0.06 -9.10
C PRO A 142 -6.23 -0.63 -8.14
N TYR A 143 -5.93 -0.56 -6.86
CA TYR A 143 -6.91 -0.82 -5.82
C TYR A 143 -7.61 0.48 -5.43
N ARG A 144 -8.94 0.44 -5.40
CA ARG A 144 -9.73 1.56 -4.90
C ARG A 144 -9.86 1.49 -3.39
N LEU A 145 -9.71 2.62 -2.73
CA LEU A 145 -9.86 2.78 -1.30
C LEU A 145 -10.95 3.81 -1.01
N ASP A 146 -11.62 3.65 0.10
CA ASP A 146 -12.47 4.69 0.65
C ASP A 146 -11.57 5.82 1.21
N PRO A 147 -11.71 7.07 0.76
CA PRO A 147 -10.82 8.15 1.18
C PRO A 147 -11.00 8.57 2.65
N ALA A 148 -12.09 8.20 3.31
CA ALA A 148 -12.35 8.53 4.71
C ALA A 148 -11.89 7.41 5.65
N THR A 149 -12.00 6.14 5.23
CA THR A 149 -11.69 4.98 6.09
C THR A 149 -10.42 4.26 5.70
N LEU A 150 -9.90 4.48 4.48
CA LEU A 150 -8.82 3.75 3.83
C LEU A 150 -9.12 2.25 3.62
N GLU A 151 -10.36 1.82 3.80
CA GLU A 151 -10.76 0.45 3.48
C GLU A 151 -10.64 0.18 1.99
N THR A 152 -10.12 -0.99 1.66
CA THR A 152 -10.03 -1.43 0.27
C THR A 152 -11.41 -1.82 -0.23
N LEU A 153 -11.88 -1.11 -1.24
CA LEU A 153 -13.17 -1.33 -1.89
C LEU A 153 -13.03 -2.40 -3.01
N PRO A 154 -14.15 -2.95 -3.48
CA PRO A 154 -14.14 -3.79 -4.67
C PRO A 154 -13.45 -3.09 -5.85
N VAL A 155 -12.77 -3.87 -6.69
CA VAL A 155 -12.03 -3.38 -7.85
C VAL A 155 -12.95 -2.53 -8.73
N ASP A 156 -12.53 -1.31 -8.99
CA ASP A 156 -13.17 -0.45 -9.98
C ASP A 156 -12.53 -0.73 -11.35
N GLU A 157 -13.36 -1.03 -12.33
CA GLU A 157 -12.87 -1.29 -13.68
C GLU A 157 -12.51 0.00 -14.44
N PHE A 158 -12.46 1.15 -13.78
CA PHE A 158 -12.22 2.46 -14.43
C PHE A 158 -13.02 2.62 -15.72
N GLY A 159 -14.33 2.35 -15.65
CA GLY A 159 -15.25 2.57 -16.74
C GLY A 159 -14.91 1.88 -18.08
N ARG A 160 -14.29 0.73 -18.10
CA ARG A 160 -13.82 -0.05 -19.25
C ARG A 160 -12.36 0.16 -19.65
N LEU A 161 -11.48 0.41 -18.68
CA LEU A 161 -10.04 0.37 -18.98
C LEU A 161 -9.71 -1.04 -19.51
N GLN A 162 -9.45 -1.17 -20.79
CA GLN A 162 -9.08 -2.45 -21.41
C GLN A 162 -7.65 -2.88 -21.01
N SER A 163 -6.89 -1.98 -20.40
CA SER A 163 -5.54 -2.27 -19.93
C SER A 163 -5.56 -3.11 -18.66
N THR A 164 -4.60 -4.01 -18.56
CA THR A 164 -4.34 -4.80 -17.34
C THR A 164 -3.51 -4.03 -16.30
N ALA A 165 -3.00 -2.86 -16.64
CA ALA A 165 -2.15 -2.04 -15.79
C ALA A 165 -2.40 -0.55 -16.00
N LEU A 166 -2.22 0.21 -14.94
CA LEU A 166 -2.17 1.67 -14.94
C LEU A 166 -0.81 2.10 -14.39
N THR A 167 -0.25 3.21 -14.92
CA THR A 167 0.98 3.78 -14.35
C THR A 167 0.79 4.13 -12.87
N ALA A 168 1.84 3.94 -12.07
CA ALA A 168 1.78 4.36 -10.66
C ALA A 168 1.86 5.90 -10.49
N HIS A 169 2.28 6.63 -11.52
CA HIS A 169 2.43 8.08 -11.45
C HIS A 169 1.62 8.80 -12.54
N PRO A 170 0.27 8.66 -12.53
CA PRO A 170 -0.58 9.33 -13.51
C PRO A 170 -0.45 10.84 -13.38
N LYS A 171 -0.67 11.53 -14.48
CA LYS A 171 -0.82 12.98 -14.53
C LYS A 171 -2.26 13.31 -14.90
N ILE A 172 -2.83 14.30 -14.25
CA ILE A 172 -4.14 14.83 -14.59
C ILE A 172 -3.94 16.02 -15.52
N ASP A 173 -4.61 15.98 -16.65
CA ASP A 173 -4.76 17.15 -17.49
C ASP A 173 -5.78 18.09 -16.82
N PRO A 174 -5.41 19.33 -16.53
CA PRO A 174 -6.32 20.27 -15.87
C PRO A 174 -7.41 20.85 -16.81
N VAL A 175 -7.42 20.49 -18.09
CA VAL A 175 -8.37 21.01 -19.10
C VAL A 175 -9.52 20.04 -19.31
#